data_ec41670fb708332431bf15c708ffe448
#
_entry.id   ec41670fb708332431bf15c708ffe448
#
_cell.length_a   1.000
_cell.length_b   1.000
_cell.length_c   1.000
_cell.angle_alpha   90.00
_cell.angle_beta   90.00
_cell.angle_gamma   90.00
#
_symmetry.space_group_name_H-M   'P 1'
#
loop_
_entity.id
_entity.type
_entity.pdbx_description
1 polymer ?
#
loop_
_entity_poly.entity_id
_entity_poly.type
_entity_poly.pdbx_seq_one_letter_code
_entity_poly.pdbx_strand_id
1 'polypeptide(L)'
;VVDDHMMQISHVLRGDDHIANTPKQLAIYDAFGWEPPIFGHMTLIINGATGKKLSKRDETVLQFIEQYRELGYLPDAMFNFITLLGWSPVGEDEIFTKKEFIKQFDPKRLSKSPARFDQKKLEWVNNQYIKAKQKTNPNELMSLSLANLIEDGKIHSDPDPKTIEWARQLISLYTDQMSYTAQISKLADIFFDKATDLTDDERKELADDNAKPVIEAFAKKIRALDTFDAYSIGGIVNEVKQETKVKGRKLYMPIRIAATLRMHGPQLAETIELMGRDQVLKNVDLVTGQL
;
A
#
# COMPACT_ATOMS: atom_id res chain seq x y z
N VAL A 1 10.21 6.72 40.62
CA VAL A 1 11.32 7.36 41.37
C VAL A 1 12.25 6.32 41.93
N VAL A 2 11.77 5.42 42.85
CA VAL A 2 12.64 4.43 43.51
C VAL A 2 13.27 3.51 42.47
N ASP A 3 12.49 2.91 41.58
CA ASP A 3 12.98 2.02 40.54
C ASP A 3 13.95 2.73 39.59
N ASP A 4 13.65 3.97 39.18
CA ASP A 4 14.54 4.75 38.30
C ASP A 4 15.89 4.98 38.97
N HIS A 5 15.90 5.30 40.27
CA HIS A 5 17.15 5.46 41.02
C HIS A 5 17.92 4.16 41.17
N MET A 6 17.25 3.07 41.58
CA MET A 6 17.88 1.75 41.76
C MET A 6 18.38 1.16 40.43
N MET A 7 17.73 1.44 39.32
CA MET A 7 18.12 1.03 37.97
C MET A 7 19.11 2.01 37.32
N GLN A 8 19.50 3.09 37.99
CA GLN A 8 20.41 4.11 37.47
C GLN A 8 19.92 4.74 36.14
N ILE A 9 18.64 5.01 36.04
CA ILE A 9 18.07 5.65 34.87
C ILE A 9 18.57 7.08 34.75
N SER A 10 19.23 7.40 33.64
CA SER A 10 19.80 8.72 33.37
C SER A 10 18.83 9.71 32.74
N HIS A 11 17.88 9.21 31.91
CA HIS A 11 16.92 10.00 31.17
C HIS A 11 15.54 9.39 31.23
N VAL A 12 14.49 10.20 31.45
CA VAL A 12 13.09 9.81 31.37
C VAL A 12 12.44 10.60 30.26
N LEU A 13 12.15 9.95 29.12
CA LEU A 13 11.43 10.52 27.99
C LEU A 13 9.99 9.98 28.00
N ARG A 14 9.00 10.87 28.13
CA ARG A 14 7.59 10.49 28.27
C ARG A 14 6.64 11.53 27.67
N GLY A 15 5.35 11.24 27.61
CA GLY A 15 4.36 12.19 27.14
C GLY A 15 4.23 13.44 28.04
N ASP A 16 3.82 14.56 27.44
CA ASP A 16 3.64 15.85 28.13
C ASP A 16 2.46 15.83 29.11
N ASP A 17 1.55 14.85 29.04
CA ASP A 17 0.54 14.58 30.04
C ASP A 17 1.12 14.23 31.42
N HIS A 18 2.41 13.91 31.50
CA HIS A 18 3.15 13.69 32.74
C HIS A 18 3.88 14.94 33.29
N ILE A 19 3.79 16.10 32.64
CA ILE A 19 4.45 17.33 33.11
C ILE A 19 4.07 17.66 34.57
N ALA A 20 2.78 17.56 34.89
CA ALA A 20 2.26 17.84 36.24
C ALA A 20 2.77 16.84 37.33
N ASN A 21 3.29 15.67 36.92
CA ASN A 21 3.84 14.68 37.83
C ASN A 21 5.31 14.95 38.16
N THR A 22 6.05 15.63 37.28
CA THR A 22 7.48 15.85 37.41
C THR A 22 7.84 16.61 38.69
N PRO A 23 7.17 17.73 39.10
CA PRO A 23 7.49 18.42 40.36
C PRO A 23 7.31 17.53 41.60
N LYS A 24 6.29 16.65 41.60
CA LYS A 24 6.06 15.70 42.70
C LYS A 24 7.16 14.67 42.80
N GLN A 25 7.64 14.17 41.67
CA GLN A 25 8.73 13.20 41.60
C GLN A 25 10.07 13.82 41.99
N LEU A 26 10.33 15.06 41.56
CA LEU A 26 11.52 15.81 41.98
C LEU A 26 11.55 16.03 43.53
N ALA A 27 10.40 16.35 44.14
CA ALA A 27 10.33 16.48 45.60
C ALA A 27 10.60 15.16 46.32
N ILE A 28 10.29 14.00 45.74
CA ILE A 28 10.63 12.68 46.30
C ILE A 28 12.15 12.42 46.15
N TYR A 29 12.73 12.74 45.00
CA TYR A 29 14.19 12.64 44.84
C TYR A 29 14.94 13.47 45.85
N ASP A 30 14.49 14.71 46.05
CA ASP A 30 15.07 15.64 47.05
C ASP A 30 14.95 15.11 48.49
N ALA A 31 13.78 14.55 48.85
CA ALA A 31 13.55 14.00 50.19
C ALA A 31 14.45 12.78 50.49
N PHE A 32 14.85 12.01 49.47
CA PHE A 32 15.81 10.91 49.65
C PHE A 32 17.27 11.34 49.44
N GLY A 33 17.54 12.60 49.10
CA GLY A 33 18.87 13.08 48.76
C GLY A 33 19.46 12.45 47.50
N TRP A 34 18.59 12.07 46.55
CA TRP A 34 18.99 11.43 45.30
C TRP A 34 19.04 12.44 44.15
N GLU A 35 20.02 12.29 43.24
CA GLU A 35 20.02 13.06 42.01
C GLU A 35 18.91 12.55 41.06
N PRO A 36 18.03 13.44 40.52
CA PRO A 36 17.01 13.06 39.60
C PRO A 36 17.59 12.80 38.20
N PRO A 37 16.93 11.95 37.39
CA PRO A 37 17.24 11.81 35.97
C PRO A 37 16.89 13.09 35.20
N ILE A 38 17.41 13.22 33.99
CA ILE A 38 16.99 14.27 33.06
C ILE A 38 15.60 13.93 32.53
N PHE A 39 14.61 14.81 32.75
CA PHE A 39 13.24 14.63 32.23
C PHE A 39 13.09 15.31 30.88
N GLY A 40 12.56 14.57 29.89
CA GLY A 40 12.10 15.08 28.60
C GLY A 40 10.62 14.77 28.39
N HIS A 41 9.83 15.77 28.02
CA HIS A 41 8.40 15.61 27.74
C HIS A 41 8.14 15.76 26.25
N MET A 42 7.62 14.68 25.65
CA MET A 42 7.28 14.62 24.24
C MET A 42 5.82 15.04 24.04
N THR A 43 5.54 15.72 22.95
CA THR A 43 4.20 16.19 22.60
C THR A 43 3.25 15.03 22.32
N LEU A 44 1.96 15.26 22.58
CA LEU A 44 0.90 14.28 22.31
C LEU A 44 0.75 14.02 20.82
N ILE A 45 0.27 12.81 20.51
CA ILE A 45 -0.18 12.46 19.17
C ILE A 45 -1.69 12.68 19.12
N ILE A 46 -2.14 13.43 18.12
CA ILE A 46 -3.56 13.73 17.87
C ILE A 46 -4.00 13.07 16.55
N ASN A 47 -5.29 12.73 16.49
CA ASN A 47 -5.90 12.27 15.24
C ASN A 47 -5.86 13.39 14.19
N GLY A 48 -5.27 13.14 13.04
CA GLY A 48 -5.09 14.12 11.96
C GLY A 48 -6.41 14.67 11.40
N ALA A 49 -7.46 13.85 11.39
CA ALA A 49 -8.77 14.23 10.88
C ALA A 49 -9.61 15.01 11.90
N THR A 50 -9.59 14.60 13.18
CA THR A 50 -10.47 15.18 14.22
C THR A 50 -9.78 16.22 15.10
N GLY A 51 -8.45 16.25 15.11
CA GLY A 51 -7.64 17.10 16.00
C GLY A 51 -7.70 16.71 17.48
N LYS A 52 -8.38 15.62 17.83
CA LYS A 52 -8.48 15.13 19.21
C LYS A 52 -7.29 14.25 19.58
N LYS A 53 -6.93 14.17 20.85
CA LYS A 53 -5.91 13.23 21.35
C LYS A 53 -6.29 11.82 20.93
N LEU A 54 -5.33 11.08 20.33
CA LEU A 54 -5.50 9.65 20.06
C LEU A 54 -5.72 8.91 21.38
N SER A 55 -6.76 8.11 21.43
CA SER A 55 -7.08 7.28 22.58
C SER A 55 -7.40 5.87 22.13
N LYS A 56 -7.17 4.88 23.01
CA LYS A 56 -7.51 3.46 22.75
C LYS A 56 -8.99 3.18 22.43
N ARG A 57 -9.85 4.21 22.50
CA ARG A 57 -11.28 4.15 22.18
C ARG A 57 -11.62 4.79 20.83
N ASP A 58 -10.61 5.28 20.11
CA ASP A 58 -10.80 5.87 18.77
C ASP A 58 -10.78 4.74 17.73
N GLU A 59 -11.96 4.33 17.28
CA GLU A 59 -12.12 3.24 16.29
C GLU A 59 -11.73 3.67 14.87
N THR A 60 -11.46 4.96 14.65
CA THR A 60 -11.09 5.47 13.32
C THR A 60 -9.63 5.26 12.96
N VAL A 61 -8.79 4.86 13.93
CA VAL A 61 -7.37 4.60 13.75
C VAL A 61 -7.01 3.30 14.47
N LEU A 62 -6.26 2.44 13.83
CA LEU A 62 -5.74 1.23 14.47
C LEU A 62 -4.82 1.60 15.64
N GLN A 63 -5.01 0.94 16.78
CA GLN A 63 -4.34 1.30 18.03
C GLN A 63 -3.25 0.30 18.44
N PHE A 64 -3.28 -0.90 17.89
CA PHE A 64 -2.44 -2.00 18.32
C PHE A 64 -1.49 -2.44 17.21
N ILE A 65 -0.25 -2.75 17.56
CA ILE A 65 0.80 -3.21 16.62
C ILE A 65 0.37 -4.49 15.91
N GLU A 66 -0.35 -5.36 16.59
CA GLU A 66 -0.88 -6.61 16.04
C GLU A 66 -1.76 -6.35 14.81
N GLN A 67 -2.64 -5.36 14.89
CA GLN A 67 -3.54 -4.98 13.77
C GLN A 67 -2.75 -4.51 12.54
N TYR A 68 -1.70 -3.73 12.73
CA TYR A 68 -0.81 -3.32 11.62
C TYR A 68 -0.04 -4.49 11.04
N ARG A 69 0.40 -5.42 11.90
CA ARG A 69 1.09 -6.65 11.47
C ARG A 69 0.16 -7.55 10.64
N GLU A 70 -1.07 -7.77 11.09
CA GLU A 70 -2.09 -8.55 10.38
C GLU A 70 -2.40 -7.96 9.01
N LEU A 71 -2.48 -6.63 8.89
CA LEU A 71 -2.61 -5.95 7.61
C LEU A 71 -1.33 -6.00 6.76
N GLY A 72 -0.19 -6.40 7.34
CA GLY A 72 1.08 -6.49 6.64
C GLY A 72 1.79 -5.17 6.40
N TYR A 73 1.67 -4.24 7.36
CA TYR A 73 2.58 -3.10 7.43
C TYR A 73 4.00 -3.57 7.77
N LEU A 74 4.99 -3.02 7.10
CA LEU A 74 6.38 -3.39 7.31
C LEU A 74 6.94 -2.73 8.58
N PRO A 75 7.64 -3.48 9.46
CA PRO A 75 8.16 -2.94 10.72
C PRO A 75 9.06 -1.71 10.55
N ASP A 76 9.89 -1.69 9.51
CA ASP A 76 10.78 -0.56 9.23
C ASP A 76 10.02 0.68 8.77
N ALA A 77 8.91 0.50 8.03
CA ALA A 77 8.01 1.59 7.64
C ALA A 77 7.28 2.18 8.86
N MET A 78 6.79 1.32 9.75
CA MET A 78 6.18 1.74 11.01
C MET A 78 7.17 2.53 11.87
N PHE A 79 8.41 2.04 12.01
CA PHE A 79 9.46 2.76 12.71
C PHE A 79 9.71 4.15 12.11
N ASN A 80 9.86 4.24 10.79
CA ASN A 80 10.06 5.52 10.09
C ASN A 80 8.90 6.47 10.33
N PHE A 81 7.67 6.01 10.14
CA PHE A 81 6.47 6.84 10.33
C PHE A 81 6.33 7.34 11.77
N ILE A 82 6.50 6.47 12.77
CA ILE A 82 6.42 6.84 14.19
C ILE A 82 7.52 7.86 14.53
N THR A 83 8.72 7.69 13.98
CA THR A 83 9.81 8.65 14.15
C THR A 83 9.42 10.04 13.64
N LEU A 84 8.79 10.13 12.47
CA LEU A 84 8.34 11.40 11.89
C LEU A 84 7.25 12.11 12.72
N LEU A 85 6.51 11.39 13.57
CA LEU A 85 5.55 11.99 14.47
C LEU A 85 6.20 12.83 15.57
N GLY A 86 7.42 12.52 15.97
CA GLY A 86 8.09 13.19 17.08
C GLY A 86 9.43 13.83 16.73
N TRP A 87 9.94 13.64 15.53
CA TRP A 87 11.25 14.12 15.11
C TRP A 87 11.27 14.48 13.62
N SER A 88 12.02 15.51 13.26
CA SER A 88 12.16 15.96 11.87
C SER A 88 13.57 15.67 11.33
N PRO A 89 13.70 15.01 10.16
CA PRO A 89 15.00 14.74 9.53
C PRO A 89 15.72 16.01 9.11
N VAL A 90 17.00 15.89 8.81
CA VAL A 90 17.80 16.96 8.21
C VAL A 90 17.57 16.90 6.70
N GLY A 91 16.97 17.92 6.12
CA GLY A 91 16.60 17.96 4.70
C GLY A 91 15.12 17.60 4.45
N GLU A 92 14.80 17.25 3.23
CA GLU A 92 13.44 16.99 2.75
C GLU A 92 13.10 15.48 2.70
N ASP A 93 14.12 14.62 2.82
CA ASP A 93 13.94 13.17 2.73
C ASP A 93 13.28 12.63 3.99
N GLU A 94 12.06 12.15 3.85
CA GLU A 94 11.27 11.57 4.95
C GLU A 94 11.41 10.05 5.07
N ILE A 95 12.03 9.39 4.08
CA ILE A 95 12.25 7.93 4.09
C ILE A 95 13.70 7.66 4.47
N PHE A 96 13.90 6.94 5.56
CA PHE A 96 15.23 6.64 6.09
C PHE A 96 15.25 5.29 6.83
N THR A 97 16.36 4.59 6.73
CA THR A 97 16.60 3.37 7.50
C THR A 97 16.91 3.69 8.98
N LYS A 98 16.78 2.70 9.87
CA LYS A 98 17.21 2.84 11.28
C LYS A 98 18.67 3.27 11.41
N LYS A 99 19.55 2.79 10.52
CA LYS A 99 20.97 3.16 10.51
C LYS A 99 21.18 4.63 10.14
N GLU A 100 20.44 5.14 9.18
CA GLU A 100 20.47 6.55 8.79
C GLU A 100 19.88 7.42 9.88
N PHE A 101 18.76 7.01 10.49
CA PHE A 101 18.19 7.69 11.65
C PHE A 101 19.18 7.84 12.79
N ILE A 102 19.85 6.76 13.21
CA ILE A 102 20.84 6.79 14.29
C ILE A 102 21.97 7.79 14.01
N LYS A 103 22.40 7.91 12.76
CA LYS A 103 23.45 8.87 12.36
C LYS A 103 22.99 10.33 12.37
N GLN A 104 21.71 10.56 12.09
CA GLN A 104 21.13 11.90 11.92
C GLN A 104 20.42 12.40 13.18
N PHE A 105 20.16 11.50 14.14
CA PHE A 105 19.37 11.82 15.31
C PHE A 105 20.01 12.94 16.13
N ASP A 106 19.28 14.04 16.26
CA ASP A 106 19.58 15.16 17.15
C ASP A 106 18.33 15.41 18.04
N PRO A 107 18.49 15.29 19.40
CA PRO A 107 17.37 15.54 20.30
C PRO A 107 16.81 16.97 20.22
N LYS A 108 17.59 17.93 19.73
CA LYS A 108 17.12 19.31 19.51
C LYS A 108 16.06 19.42 18.42
N ARG A 109 15.96 18.40 17.58
CA ARG A 109 14.96 18.31 16.48
C ARG A 109 13.68 17.58 16.88
N LEU A 110 13.54 17.22 18.16
CA LEU A 110 12.27 16.69 18.67
C LEU A 110 11.17 17.75 18.55
N SER A 111 10.00 17.31 18.11
CA SER A 111 8.85 18.17 17.89
C SER A 111 8.40 18.84 19.20
N LYS A 112 8.08 20.14 19.13
CA LYS A 112 7.51 20.91 20.24
C LYS A 112 6.00 21.13 20.12
N SER A 113 5.41 20.66 19.03
CA SER A 113 3.97 20.76 18.76
C SER A 113 3.35 19.37 18.65
N PRO A 114 2.07 19.19 19.00
CA PRO A 114 1.40 17.91 18.86
C PRO A 114 1.51 17.36 17.45
N ALA A 115 1.91 16.10 17.33
CA ALA A 115 2.02 15.41 16.08
C ALA A 115 0.64 14.94 15.61
N ARG A 116 0.37 15.09 14.31
CA ARG A 116 -0.88 14.61 13.70
C ARG A 116 -0.66 13.23 13.10
N PHE A 117 -1.41 12.23 13.59
CA PHE A 117 -1.45 10.93 12.97
C PHE A 117 -2.26 11.03 11.68
N ASP A 118 -1.58 10.86 10.54
CA ASP A 118 -2.18 10.85 9.21
C ASP A 118 -2.07 9.45 8.61
N GLN A 119 -3.21 8.78 8.46
CA GLN A 119 -3.30 7.44 7.90
C GLN A 119 -2.77 7.38 6.46
N LYS A 120 -3.07 8.39 5.64
CA LYS A 120 -2.59 8.45 4.25
C LYS A 120 -1.07 8.59 4.18
N LYS A 121 -0.49 9.34 5.11
CA LYS A 121 0.96 9.48 5.23
C LYS A 121 1.60 8.14 5.62
N LEU A 122 1.01 7.41 6.57
CA LEU A 122 1.49 6.07 6.95
C LEU A 122 1.42 5.12 5.77
N GLU A 123 0.31 5.09 5.04
CA GLU A 123 0.13 4.28 3.84
C GLU A 123 1.17 4.61 2.76
N TRP A 124 1.43 5.89 2.53
CA TRP A 124 2.46 6.33 1.60
C TRP A 124 3.86 5.89 2.05
N VAL A 125 4.22 6.09 3.32
CA VAL A 125 5.51 5.64 3.86
C VAL A 125 5.65 4.14 3.65
N ASN A 126 4.64 3.35 4.04
CA ASN A 126 4.72 1.90 3.91
C ASN A 126 4.83 1.45 2.45
N ASN A 127 4.14 2.11 1.50
CA ASN A 127 4.29 1.83 0.08
C ASN A 127 5.73 2.08 -0.42
N GLN A 128 6.43 3.14 0.05
CA GLN A 128 7.84 3.35 -0.30
C GLN A 128 8.72 2.17 0.16
N TYR A 129 8.47 1.63 1.35
CA TYR A 129 9.18 0.45 1.85
C TYR A 129 8.82 -0.83 1.09
N ILE A 130 7.57 -1.01 0.68
CA ILE A 130 7.13 -2.12 -0.18
C ILE A 130 7.88 -2.07 -1.52
N LYS A 131 7.95 -0.90 -2.16
CA LYS A 131 8.70 -0.70 -3.42
C LYS A 131 10.19 -0.98 -3.27
N ALA A 132 10.78 -0.54 -2.17
CA ALA A 132 12.18 -0.83 -1.85
C ALA A 132 12.40 -2.33 -1.61
N LYS A 133 11.48 -2.99 -0.89
CA LYS A 133 11.54 -4.43 -0.61
C LYS A 133 11.36 -5.25 -1.89
N GLN A 134 10.50 -4.85 -2.81
CA GLN A 134 10.37 -5.50 -4.13
C GLN A 134 11.70 -5.53 -4.90
N LYS A 135 12.52 -4.48 -4.76
CA LYS A 135 13.85 -4.42 -5.41
C LYS A 135 14.94 -5.20 -4.68
N THR A 136 14.90 -5.20 -3.35
CA THR A 136 16.00 -5.72 -2.51
C THR A 136 15.77 -7.14 -2.01
N ASN A 137 14.51 -7.50 -1.73
CA ASN A 137 14.12 -8.84 -1.25
C ASN A 137 12.71 -9.20 -1.71
N PRO A 138 12.49 -9.42 -3.03
CA PRO A 138 11.17 -9.71 -3.59
C PRO A 138 10.55 -11.00 -3.02
N ASN A 139 11.35 -11.95 -2.57
CA ASN A 139 10.86 -13.21 -2.00
C ASN A 139 10.14 -13.00 -0.66
N GLU A 140 10.63 -12.10 0.17
CA GLU A 140 9.97 -11.77 1.44
C GLU A 140 8.62 -11.07 1.20
N LEU A 141 8.58 -10.09 0.29
CA LEU A 141 7.34 -9.43 -0.10
C LEU A 141 6.34 -10.43 -0.69
N MET A 142 6.84 -11.33 -1.55
CA MET A 142 6.05 -12.43 -2.13
C MET A 142 5.44 -13.30 -1.03
N SER A 143 6.22 -13.74 -0.04
CA SER A 143 5.74 -14.61 1.04
C SER A 143 4.67 -13.92 1.88
N LEU A 144 4.85 -12.65 2.24
CA LEU A 144 3.88 -11.89 3.01
C LEU A 144 2.55 -11.71 2.25
N SER A 145 2.63 -11.34 0.97
CA SER A 145 1.44 -11.09 0.15
C SER A 145 0.72 -12.38 -0.24
N LEU A 146 1.47 -13.46 -0.51
CA LEU A 146 0.89 -14.78 -0.81
C LEU A 146 0.13 -15.33 0.40
N ALA A 147 0.65 -15.14 1.62
CA ALA A 147 -0.04 -15.55 2.84
C ALA A 147 -1.44 -14.91 2.93
N ASN A 148 -1.57 -13.61 2.62
CA ASN A 148 -2.87 -12.93 2.60
C ASN A 148 -3.82 -13.51 1.52
N LEU A 149 -3.33 -13.83 0.33
CA LEU A 149 -4.14 -14.46 -0.73
C LEU A 149 -4.63 -15.86 -0.34
N ILE A 150 -3.83 -16.61 0.41
CA ILE A 150 -4.19 -17.93 0.94
C ILE A 150 -5.22 -17.79 2.06
N GLU A 151 -5.00 -16.87 3.00
CA GLU A 151 -5.90 -16.62 4.13
C GLU A 151 -7.30 -16.21 3.65
N ASP A 152 -7.38 -15.39 2.62
CA ASP A 152 -8.64 -14.97 1.99
C ASP A 152 -9.22 -16.03 1.03
N GLY A 153 -8.62 -17.21 0.94
CA GLY A 153 -9.11 -18.34 0.13
C GLY A 153 -9.01 -18.11 -1.39
N LYS A 154 -8.24 -17.12 -1.84
CA LYS A 154 -8.04 -16.83 -3.27
C LYS A 154 -7.04 -17.76 -3.92
N ILE A 155 -6.08 -18.23 -3.15
CA ILE A 155 -5.10 -19.25 -3.55
C ILE A 155 -5.18 -20.40 -2.55
N HIS A 156 -5.05 -21.63 -3.04
CA HIS A 156 -5.04 -22.83 -2.19
C HIS A 156 -3.85 -22.79 -1.22
N SER A 157 -4.00 -23.41 -0.05
CA SER A 157 -2.97 -23.43 1.01
C SER A 157 -1.66 -24.14 0.60
N ASP A 158 -1.71 -25.01 -0.39
CA ASP A 158 -0.56 -25.69 -0.98
C ASP A 158 -0.54 -25.43 -2.50
N PRO A 159 -0.07 -24.23 -2.92
CA PRO A 159 -0.07 -23.84 -4.32
C PRO A 159 1.05 -24.55 -5.09
N ASP A 160 0.74 -24.99 -6.29
CA ASP A 160 1.74 -25.55 -7.21
C ASP A 160 2.75 -24.47 -7.69
N PRO A 161 3.90 -24.90 -8.27
CA PRO A 161 4.93 -23.96 -8.73
C PRO A 161 4.45 -22.93 -9.76
N LYS A 162 3.45 -23.29 -10.59
CA LYS A 162 2.90 -22.36 -11.60
C LYS A 162 2.06 -21.28 -10.92
N THR A 163 1.24 -21.66 -9.95
CA THR A 163 0.45 -20.74 -9.14
C THR A 163 1.37 -19.80 -8.35
N ILE A 164 2.48 -20.31 -7.80
CA ILE A 164 3.48 -19.49 -7.10
C ILE A 164 4.10 -18.44 -8.05
N GLU A 165 4.48 -18.84 -9.26
CA GLU A 165 5.07 -17.92 -10.22
C GLU A 165 4.04 -16.89 -10.73
N TRP A 166 2.81 -17.31 -10.97
CA TRP A 166 1.71 -16.43 -11.31
C TRP A 166 1.45 -15.39 -10.16
N ALA A 167 1.42 -15.85 -8.91
CA ALA A 167 1.24 -14.97 -7.76
C ALA A 167 2.41 -13.98 -7.60
N ARG A 168 3.63 -14.38 -7.94
CA ARG A 168 4.81 -13.49 -7.98
C ARG A 168 4.61 -12.35 -8.97
N GLN A 169 4.15 -12.65 -10.16
CA GLN A 169 3.86 -11.65 -11.20
C GLN A 169 2.72 -10.74 -10.77
N LEU A 170 1.64 -11.29 -10.19
CA LEU A 170 0.51 -10.54 -9.65
C LEU A 170 0.95 -9.53 -8.58
N ILE A 171 1.73 -9.97 -7.60
CA ILE A 171 2.22 -9.11 -6.52
C ILE A 171 3.14 -8.02 -7.07
N SER A 172 4.01 -8.37 -8.02
CA SER A 172 4.87 -7.39 -8.69
C SER A 172 4.06 -6.32 -9.43
N LEU A 173 2.99 -6.72 -10.11
CA LEU A 173 2.09 -5.85 -10.87
C LEU A 173 1.40 -4.82 -9.97
N TYR A 174 1.08 -5.19 -8.73
CA TYR A 174 0.40 -4.33 -7.77
C TYR A 174 1.30 -3.58 -6.78
N THR A 175 2.63 -3.79 -6.83
CA THR A 175 3.59 -3.20 -5.89
C THR A 175 3.43 -1.67 -5.75
N ASP A 176 3.17 -0.97 -6.84
CA ASP A 176 3.00 0.49 -6.83
C ASP A 176 1.69 0.94 -6.16
N GLN A 177 0.70 0.07 -6.09
CA GLN A 177 -0.65 0.38 -5.58
C GLN A 177 -0.87 -0.10 -4.15
N MET A 178 -0.08 -1.07 -3.67
CA MET A 178 -0.21 -1.59 -2.32
C MET A 178 0.32 -0.62 -1.27
N SER A 179 -0.54 -0.19 -0.37
CA SER A 179 -0.12 0.53 0.84
C SER A 179 0.30 -0.42 1.97
N TYR A 180 -0.19 -1.65 1.98
CA TYR A 180 0.17 -2.75 2.88
C TYR A 180 -0.15 -4.10 2.21
N THR A 181 0.49 -5.20 2.65
CA THR A 181 0.45 -6.46 1.85
C THR A 181 -0.93 -7.12 1.79
N ALA A 182 -1.78 -6.98 2.80
CA ALA A 182 -3.14 -7.53 2.76
C ALA A 182 -4.05 -6.87 1.70
N GLN A 183 -3.70 -5.66 1.24
CA GLN A 183 -4.47 -5.03 0.15
C GLN A 183 -4.43 -5.83 -1.15
N ILE A 184 -3.43 -6.71 -1.34
CA ILE A 184 -3.32 -7.52 -2.56
C ILE A 184 -4.61 -8.32 -2.80
N SER A 185 -5.23 -8.83 -1.76
CA SER A 185 -6.47 -9.61 -1.88
C SER A 185 -7.58 -8.81 -2.55
N LYS A 186 -7.77 -7.56 -2.12
CA LYS A 186 -8.80 -6.69 -2.72
C LYS A 186 -8.37 -6.14 -4.09
N LEU A 187 -7.12 -5.74 -4.23
CA LEU A 187 -6.61 -5.20 -5.49
C LEU A 187 -6.65 -6.23 -6.62
N ALA A 188 -6.44 -7.50 -6.28
CA ALA A 188 -6.42 -8.60 -7.22
C ALA A 188 -7.79 -9.22 -7.52
N ASP A 189 -8.91 -8.68 -7.00
CA ASP A 189 -10.26 -9.21 -7.22
C ASP A 189 -10.57 -9.43 -8.71
N ILE A 190 -10.08 -8.58 -9.58
CA ILE A 190 -10.23 -8.70 -11.04
C ILE A 190 -9.79 -10.05 -11.61
N PHE A 191 -8.87 -10.76 -10.95
CA PHE A 191 -8.35 -12.06 -11.37
C PHE A 191 -9.13 -13.24 -10.78
N PHE A 192 -9.87 -13.00 -9.70
CA PHE A 192 -10.60 -14.03 -8.95
C PHE A 192 -12.12 -13.92 -9.13
N ASP A 193 -12.65 -12.70 -9.22
CA ASP A 193 -14.06 -12.43 -9.46
C ASP A 193 -14.38 -12.68 -10.92
N LYS A 194 -15.18 -13.69 -11.16
CA LYS A 194 -15.74 -13.96 -12.49
C LYS A 194 -16.90 -13.01 -12.75
N ALA A 195 -16.61 -11.78 -13.15
CA ALA A 195 -17.64 -10.91 -13.66
C ALA A 195 -18.29 -11.60 -14.87
N THR A 196 -19.61 -11.69 -14.84
CA THR A 196 -20.41 -12.35 -15.90
C THR A 196 -21.12 -11.34 -16.78
N ASP A 197 -21.08 -10.05 -16.43
CA ASP A 197 -21.72 -8.96 -17.17
C ASP A 197 -21.05 -7.61 -16.89
N LEU A 198 -21.38 -6.62 -17.72
CA LEU A 198 -20.94 -5.23 -17.58
C LEU A 198 -21.82 -4.49 -16.56
N THR A 199 -21.22 -3.61 -15.79
CA THR A 199 -21.93 -2.64 -14.96
C THR A 199 -22.51 -1.50 -15.80
N ASP A 200 -23.43 -0.72 -15.23
CA ASP A 200 -24.01 0.44 -15.90
C ASP A 200 -22.97 1.50 -16.27
N ASP A 201 -21.93 1.66 -15.45
CA ASP A 201 -20.85 2.63 -15.72
C ASP A 201 -19.95 2.15 -16.86
N GLU A 202 -19.65 0.87 -16.94
CA GLU A 202 -18.92 0.27 -18.06
C GLU A 202 -19.72 0.37 -19.37
N ARG A 203 -21.04 0.13 -19.33
CA ARG A 203 -21.95 0.31 -20.49
C ARG A 203 -21.97 1.76 -20.96
N LYS A 204 -22.01 2.74 -20.04
CA LYS A 204 -21.93 4.17 -20.39
C LYS A 204 -20.61 4.53 -21.07
N GLU A 205 -19.49 4.02 -20.57
CA GLU A 205 -18.18 4.27 -21.16
C GLU A 205 -18.09 3.66 -22.57
N LEU A 206 -18.70 2.51 -22.79
CA LEU A 206 -18.75 1.83 -24.10
C LEU A 206 -19.77 2.43 -25.07
N ALA A 207 -20.65 3.31 -24.64
CA ALA A 207 -21.59 4.03 -25.50
C ALA A 207 -20.94 5.13 -26.37
N ASP A 208 -19.63 5.43 -26.17
CA ASP A 208 -18.88 6.36 -27.04
C ASP A 208 -18.70 5.74 -28.44
N ASP A 209 -18.93 6.53 -29.47
CA ASP A 209 -18.88 6.11 -30.90
C ASP A 209 -17.50 5.46 -31.26
N ASN A 210 -16.45 5.80 -30.55
CA ASN A 210 -15.13 5.21 -30.77
C ASN A 210 -14.95 3.83 -30.12
N ALA A 211 -15.80 3.44 -29.16
CA ALA A 211 -15.59 2.21 -28.40
C ALA A 211 -15.72 0.96 -29.28
N LYS A 212 -16.80 0.88 -30.06
CA LYS A 212 -17.05 -0.28 -30.94
C LYS A 212 -15.92 -0.53 -31.94
N PRO A 213 -15.47 0.45 -32.77
CA PRO A 213 -14.34 0.22 -33.69
C PRO A 213 -13.06 -0.20 -32.97
N VAL A 214 -12.76 0.38 -31.80
CA VAL A 214 -11.58 0.03 -31.01
C VAL A 214 -11.66 -1.41 -30.52
N ILE A 215 -12.81 -1.83 -29.97
CA ILE A 215 -12.99 -3.19 -29.44
C ILE A 215 -12.96 -4.23 -30.56
N GLU A 216 -13.60 -3.97 -31.70
CA GLU A 216 -13.59 -4.89 -32.86
C GLU A 216 -12.18 -5.07 -33.40
N ALA A 217 -11.41 -3.98 -33.55
CA ALA A 217 -10.01 -4.04 -33.99
C ALA A 217 -9.15 -4.80 -32.96
N PHE A 218 -9.31 -4.54 -31.66
CA PHE A 218 -8.62 -5.25 -30.60
C PHE A 218 -8.98 -6.73 -30.60
N ALA A 219 -10.27 -7.07 -30.63
CA ALA A 219 -10.78 -8.43 -30.64
C ALA A 219 -10.20 -9.26 -31.79
N LYS A 220 -10.15 -8.69 -32.99
CA LYS A 220 -9.55 -9.34 -34.18
C LYS A 220 -8.08 -9.67 -33.96
N LYS A 221 -7.32 -8.71 -33.43
CA LYS A 221 -5.87 -8.85 -33.26
C LYS A 221 -5.48 -9.76 -32.11
N ILE A 222 -6.19 -9.67 -30.96
CA ILE A 222 -5.88 -10.51 -29.78
C ILE A 222 -6.17 -11.99 -30.05
N ARG A 223 -7.18 -12.30 -30.88
CA ARG A 223 -7.47 -13.67 -31.32
C ARG A 223 -6.35 -14.25 -32.22
N ALA A 224 -5.78 -13.42 -33.08
CA ALA A 224 -4.75 -13.80 -34.03
C ALA A 224 -3.32 -13.80 -33.44
N LEU A 225 -3.17 -13.42 -32.17
CA LEU A 225 -1.86 -13.30 -31.54
C LEU A 225 -1.23 -14.68 -31.30
N ASP A 226 -0.03 -14.93 -31.81
CA ASP A 226 0.71 -16.19 -31.62
C ASP A 226 1.27 -16.29 -30.19
N THR A 227 2.04 -15.29 -29.77
CA THR A 227 2.65 -15.21 -28.44
C THR A 227 1.85 -14.29 -27.53
N PHE A 228 1.31 -14.83 -26.42
CA PHE A 228 0.46 -14.10 -25.51
C PHE A 228 1.28 -13.59 -24.30
N ASP A 229 1.99 -12.49 -24.52
CA ASP A 229 2.80 -11.78 -23.51
C ASP A 229 2.52 -10.27 -23.53
N ALA A 230 2.93 -9.55 -22.47
CA ALA A 230 2.68 -8.11 -22.33
C ALA A 230 3.29 -7.28 -23.47
N TYR A 231 4.44 -7.69 -23.99
CA TYR A 231 5.09 -7.00 -25.10
C TYR A 231 4.25 -7.09 -26.39
N SER A 232 3.82 -8.29 -26.76
CA SER A 232 3.00 -8.56 -27.95
C SER A 232 1.61 -7.91 -27.82
N ILE A 233 1.00 -7.98 -26.61
CA ILE A 233 -0.27 -7.33 -26.31
C ILE A 233 -0.13 -5.80 -26.42
N GLY A 234 0.95 -5.21 -25.90
CA GLY A 234 1.26 -3.79 -26.08
C GLY A 234 1.42 -3.40 -27.54
N GLY A 235 2.01 -4.29 -28.37
CA GLY A 235 2.08 -4.16 -29.82
C GLY A 235 0.70 -4.06 -30.46
N ILE A 236 -0.22 -4.96 -30.11
CA ILE A 236 -1.62 -4.94 -30.59
C ILE A 236 -2.30 -3.61 -30.25
N VAL A 237 -2.16 -3.12 -29.01
CA VAL A 237 -2.77 -1.84 -28.60
C VAL A 237 -2.25 -0.69 -29.47
N ASN A 238 -0.96 -0.68 -29.82
CA ASN A 238 -0.38 0.30 -30.71
C ASN A 238 -0.91 0.16 -32.15
N GLU A 239 -1.10 -1.04 -32.64
CA GLU A 239 -1.70 -1.27 -33.96
C GLU A 239 -3.17 -0.82 -34.02
N VAL A 240 -3.98 -1.11 -33.00
CA VAL A 240 -5.35 -0.61 -32.87
C VAL A 240 -5.37 0.92 -32.88
N LYS A 241 -4.45 1.57 -32.18
CA LYS A 241 -4.27 3.02 -32.20
C LYS A 241 -4.00 3.58 -33.62
N GLN A 242 -3.17 2.88 -34.38
CA GLN A 242 -2.85 3.30 -35.75
C GLN A 242 -4.02 3.08 -36.71
N GLU A 243 -4.72 1.97 -36.58
CA GLU A 243 -5.87 1.59 -37.41
C GLU A 243 -7.09 2.51 -37.17
N THR A 244 -7.46 2.71 -35.92
CA THR A 244 -8.64 3.48 -35.54
C THR A 244 -8.38 4.98 -35.42
N LYS A 245 -7.12 5.42 -35.33
CA LYS A 245 -6.66 6.78 -35.05
C LYS A 245 -7.15 7.33 -33.71
N VAL A 246 -7.71 6.50 -32.86
CA VAL A 246 -8.17 6.83 -31.50
C VAL A 246 -6.99 6.83 -30.54
N LYS A 247 -6.97 7.74 -29.56
CA LYS A 247 -5.86 7.92 -28.60
C LYS A 247 -6.37 8.15 -27.18
N GLY A 248 -5.46 8.00 -26.21
CA GLY A 248 -5.72 8.33 -24.80
C GLY A 248 -6.84 7.46 -24.21
N ARG A 249 -7.64 8.04 -23.32
CA ARG A 249 -8.71 7.32 -22.62
C ARG A 249 -9.65 6.57 -23.56
N LYS A 250 -10.04 7.17 -24.68
CA LYS A 250 -10.94 6.58 -25.67
C LYS A 250 -10.39 5.33 -26.38
N LEU A 251 -9.08 5.13 -26.35
CA LEU A 251 -8.43 3.90 -26.82
C LEU A 251 -8.30 2.87 -25.69
N TYR A 252 -7.69 3.29 -24.58
CA TYR A 252 -7.30 2.34 -23.52
C TYR A 252 -8.49 1.84 -22.70
N MET A 253 -9.51 2.68 -22.46
CA MET A 253 -10.64 2.30 -21.61
C MET A 253 -11.53 1.22 -22.27
N PRO A 254 -11.95 1.34 -23.52
CA PRO A 254 -12.69 0.27 -24.20
C PRO A 254 -11.92 -1.06 -24.26
N ILE A 255 -10.61 -1.01 -24.55
CA ILE A 255 -9.77 -2.22 -24.55
C ILE A 255 -9.71 -2.83 -23.14
N ARG A 256 -9.54 -2.01 -22.09
CA ARG A 256 -9.54 -2.47 -20.72
C ARG A 256 -10.86 -3.15 -20.34
N ILE A 257 -11.97 -2.52 -20.62
CA ILE A 257 -13.29 -3.08 -20.32
C ILE A 257 -13.49 -4.39 -21.10
N ALA A 258 -13.17 -4.41 -22.41
CA ALA A 258 -13.30 -5.61 -23.22
C ALA A 258 -12.44 -6.78 -22.69
N ALA A 259 -11.21 -6.51 -22.25
CA ALA A 259 -10.31 -7.55 -21.78
C ALA A 259 -10.59 -8.01 -20.34
N THR A 260 -11.04 -7.08 -19.45
CA THR A 260 -11.03 -7.32 -18.00
C THR A 260 -12.39 -7.19 -17.33
N LEU A 261 -13.41 -6.71 -18.01
CA LEU A 261 -14.71 -6.33 -17.48
C LEU A 261 -14.60 -5.37 -16.28
N ARG A 262 -13.61 -4.46 -16.32
CA ARG A 262 -13.36 -3.45 -15.29
C ARG A 262 -12.80 -2.18 -15.91
N MET A 263 -13.16 -1.02 -15.32
CA MET A 263 -12.65 0.28 -15.74
C MET A 263 -11.28 0.60 -15.11
N HIS A 264 -10.96 0.00 -13.97
CA HIS A 264 -9.76 0.28 -13.18
C HIS A 264 -8.90 -0.96 -13.02
N GLY A 265 -7.60 -0.75 -12.83
CA GLY A 265 -6.63 -1.83 -12.63
C GLY A 265 -5.20 -1.35 -12.91
N PRO A 266 -4.21 -2.22 -12.75
CA PRO A 266 -2.80 -1.91 -13.01
C PRO A 266 -2.52 -1.77 -14.51
N GLN A 267 -1.26 -1.87 -14.91
CA GLN A 267 -0.84 -1.75 -16.31
C GLN A 267 -1.58 -2.75 -17.20
N LEU A 268 -2.11 -2.25 -18.34
CA LEU A 268 -3.10 -2.99 -19.14
C LEU A 268 -2.54 -4.26 -19.78
N ALA A 269 -1.38 -4.17 -20.41
CA ALA A 269 -0.80 -5.30 -21.14
C ALA A 269 -0.43 -6.44 -20.19
N GLU A 270 0.21 -6.13 -19.07
CA GLU A 270 0.59 -7.07 -18.03
C GLU A 270 -0.65 -7.67 -17.33
N THR A 271 -1.70 -6.88 -17.16
CA THR A 271 -2.99 -7.37 -16.64
C THR A 271 -3.60 -8.40 -17.58
N ILE A 272 -3.61 -8.13 -18.88
CA ILE A 272 -4.15 -9.03 -19.90
C ILE A 272 -3.33 -10.32 -19.99
N GLU A 273 -1.99 -10.22 -19.96
CA GLU A 273 -1.11 -11.39 -19.94
C GLU A 273 -1.41 -12.27 -18.73
N LEU A 274 -1.44 -11.69 -17.54
CA LEU A 274 -1.63 -12.40 -16.27
C LEU A 274 -3.03 -13.02 -16.13
N MET A 275 -4.05 -12.38 -16.72
CA MET A 275 -5.42 -12.92 -16.78
C MET A 275 -5.50 -14.17 -17.67
N GLY A 276 -4.63 -14.27 -18.65
CA GLY A 276 -4.52 -15.39 -19.56
C GLY A 276 -5.48 -15.31 -20.75
N ARG A 277 -5.05 -15.93 -21.87
CA ARG A 277 -5.71 -15.87 -23.17
C ARG A 277 -7.20 -16.26 -23.10
N ASP A 278 -7.49 -17.41 -22.48
CA ASP A 278 -8.85 -17.98 -22.48
C ASP A 278 -9.85 -17.08 -21.78
N GLN A 279 -9.48 -16.47 -20.65
CA GLN A 279 -10.35 -15.57 -19.92
C GLN A 279 -10.54 -14.25 -20.66
N VAL A 280 -9.47 -13.71 -21.23
CA VAL A 280 -9.52 -12.47 -22.03
C VAL A 280 -10.41 -12.64 -23.25
N LEU A 281 -10.29 -13.75 -23.97
CA LEU A 281 -11.15 -14.01 -25.14
C LEU A 281 -12.63 -14.15 -24.76
N LYS A 282 -12.94 -14.83 -23.65
CA LYS A 282 -14.31 -14.89 -23.11
C LYS A 282 -14.88 -13.50 -22.79
N ASN A 283 -14.08 -12.65 -22.17
CA ASN A 283 -14.50 -11.28 -21.84
C ASN A 283 -14.73 -10.46 -23.12
N VAL A 284 -13.83 -10.56 -24.08
CA VAL A 284 -13.92 -9.88 -25.38
C VAL A 284 -15.19 -10.34 -26.14
N ASP A 285 -15.50 -11.66 -26.15
CA ASP A 285 -16.68 -12.20 -26.80
C ASP A 285 -17.97 -11.68 -26.13
N LEU A 286 -17.99 -11.63 -24.81
CA LEU A 286 -19.12 -11.10 -24.04
C LEU A 286 -19.36 -9.63 -24.38
N VAL A 287 -18.31 -8.80 -24.39
CA VAL A 287 -18.45 -7.36 -24.68
C VAL A 287 -18.81 -7.12 -26.14
N THR A 288 -18.19 -7.82 -27.10
CA THR A 288 -18.53 -7.68 -28.52
C THR A 288 -19.97 -8.11 -28.83
N GLY A 289 -20.52 -9.06 -28.09
CA GLY A 289 -21.92 -9.49 -28.22
C GLY A 289 -22.95 -8.49 -27.68
N GLN A 290 -22.51 -7.48 -26.91
CA GLN A 290 -23.36 -6.44 -26.32
C GLN A 290 -23.24 -5.07 -27.03
N LEU A 291 -22.33 -4.91 -28.01
CA LEU A 291 -22.12 -3.71 -28.83
C LEU A 291 -22.97 -3.73 -30.10
#